data_efca51731afc540d6c2c7c3a57807520
#
_entry.id   efca51731afc540d6c2c7c3a57807520
#
_cell.length_a   1.000
_cell.length_b   1.000
_cell.length_c   1.000
_cell.angle_alpha   90.00
_cell.angle_beta   90.00
_cell.angle_gamma   90.00
#
_symmetry.space_group_name_H-M   'P 1'
#
loop_
_entity.id
_entity.type
_entity.pdbx_description
1 polymer ?
#
loop_
_entity_poly.entity_id
_entity_poly.type
_entity_poly.pdbx_seq_one_letter_code
_entity_poly.pdbx_strand_id
1 'polypeptide(L)'
;MNLLPALILAISLGVKGVPFTPMEYEQLPQLNTPREAHRLELCNGEYTVFGGHTTGFVSTPTAEYFRRGRWHTVKTLYPHDAGFAVKLRSGQVMLGGGYEKTFGVGQTWGVEVYDPATHSFSHRPILEQKRTHATAVEMADGRILVAGNWYSDDALECYTSGEGFAMVKPLSLGRSVPYVLLTGEDNALILGDMGSRGEPLSGGWVDQLQGEPFQEPLLQEWSLGTGHMPNPADHYAIGEYRYLIPVSRADGQHALLQVDQGRFSLLDTAQPLPEEGPWGAIQWEAGLRVEKASETAWMHGFDADGHLYLMCIAYTVSPAEVEVFYSEPLEVVPHKAEALALSGGDYLMAGGFGESSYDALGTVLLFHTQSQEKGVSWWWWLVGIVLIGGVLALVFHRRPSAAGESAPEKVIPDLKDQIVRLMEEEQLFRQKDLRIADFATRLHTNTTYISACINNQMGMSFPKFVTSYRIRYAQEQIRRYPEKKLSIIIDEAGFANENSFFRCFKAETGCTPAEWREMQ
;
A
#
# COMPACT_ATOMS: atom_id res chain seq x y z
N MET A 1 -4.66 18.55 -26.52
CA MET A 1 -5.60 19.69 -26.54
C MET A 1 -6.96 19.15 -26.15
N ASN A 2 -7.25 19.08 -24.86
CA ASN A 2 -8.59 18.97 -24.26
C ASN A 2 -8.43 18.92 -22.72
N LEU A 3 -8.01 20.08 -22.16
CA LEU A 3 -8.00 20.34 -20.70
C LEU A 3 -9.29 21.07 -20.27
N LEU A 4 -10.31 21.15 -21.13
CA LEU A 4 -11.54 21.91 -20.85
C LEU A 4 -12.66 21.17 -20.10
N PRO A 5 -12.79 19.82 -20.05
CA PRO A 5 -13.90 19.19 -19.32
C PRO A 5 -13.71 19.18 -17.79
N ALA A 6 -12.49 19.06 -17.29
CA ALA A 6 -12.26 18.99 -15.84
C ALA A 6 -12.44 20.33 -15.12
N LEU A 7 -12.21 21.44 -15.80
CA LEU A 7 -12.36 22.80 -15.22
C LEU A 7 -13.81 23.29 -15.20
N ILE A 8 -14.70 22.69 -16.00
CA ILE A 8 -16.13 23.09 -16.07
C ILE A 8 -16.97 22.38 -15.01
N LEU A 9 -16.54 21.19 -14.52
CA LEU A 9 -17.26 20.47 -13.46
C LEU A 9 -17.04 21.11 -12.07
N ALA A 10 -15.95 21.81 -11.85
CA ALA A 10 -15.63 22.47 -10.58
C ALA A 10 -16.40 23.80 -10.36
N ILE A 11 -17.06 24.33 -11.38
CA ILE A 11 -17.73 25.67 -11.29
C ILE A 11 -19.26 25.56 -11.10
N SER A 12 -19.87 24.39 -11.19
CA SER A 12 -21.34 24.29 -11.26
C SER A 12 -22.08 23.75 -10.03
N LEU A 13 -21.41 23.43 -8.94
CA LEU A 13 -22.09 23.02 -7.71
C LEU A 13 -21.53 23.82 -6.53
N GLY A 14 -22.24 24.89 -6.15
CA GLY A 14 -22.01 25.66 -4.94
C GLY A 14 -22.37 24.88 -3.66
N VAL A 15 -21.93 23.64 -3.55
CA VAL A 15 -21.95 22.84 -2.32
C VAL A 15 -20.56 22.98 -1.71
N LYS A 16 -20.50 23.50 -0.49
CA LYS A 16 -19.29 23.51 0.34
C LYS A 16 -18.98 22.03 0.71
N GLY A 17 -18.34 21.31 -0.20
CA GLY A 17 -17.89 19.93 0.02
C GLY A 17 -16.37 19.89 0.17
N VAL A 18 -15.85 18.84 0.75
CA VAL A 18 -14.41 18.55 0.77
C VAL A 18 -13.90 18.44 -0.68
N PRO A 19 -12.82 19.14 -1.06
CA PRO A 19 -12.28 19.02 -2.41
C PRO A 19 -11.69 17.61 -2.62
N PHE A 20 -11.96 17.04 -3.81
CA PHE A 20 -11.39 15.78 -4.26
C PHE A 20 -10.27 16.07 -5.26
N THR A 21 -9.05 15.66 -4.94
CA THR A 21 -7.84 15.90 -5.74
C THR A 21 -7.33 14.59 -6.35
N PRO A 22 -7.08 14.53 -7.67
CA PRO A 22 -6.50 13.34 -8.26
C PRO A 22 -5.07 13.13 -7.76
N MET A 23 -4.70 11.85 -7.53
CA MET A 23 -3.34 11.45 -7.16
C MET A 23 -2.80 10.39 -8.10
N GLU A 24 -1.47 10.33 -8.20
CA GLU A 24 -0.76 9.28 -8.94
C GLU A 24 -0.31 8.19 -7.97
N TYR A 25 -0.12 6.98 -8.49
CA TYR A 25 0.48 5.89 -7.72
C TYR A 25 1.45 5.09 -8.58
N GLU A 26 2.40 4.44 -7.92
CA GLU A 26 3.29 3.47 -8.55
C GLU A 26 3.18 2.12 -7.85
N GLN A 27 3.28 1.06 -8.64
CA GLN A 27 3.36 -0.30 -8.12
C GLN A 27 4.82 -0.66 -7.88
N LEU A 28 5.17 -0.82 -6.61
CA LEU A 28 6.47 -1.33 -6.21
C LEU A 28 6.58 -2.85 -6.46
N PRO A 29 7.78 -3.44 -6.43
CA PRO A 29 7.93 -4.89 -6.46
C PRO A 29 7.05 -5.57 -5.43
N GLN A 30 6.36 -6.63 -5.84
CA GLN A 30 5.49 -7.41 -4.97
C GLN A 30 6.27 -8.08 -3.84
N LEU A 31 5.61 -8.29 -2.70
CA LEU A 31 6.13 -9.14 -1.62
C LEU A 31 6.52 -10.52 -2.17
N ASN A 32 7.61 -11.10 -1.67
CA ASN A 32 8.00 -12.45 -2.05
C ASN A 32 6.95 -13.49 -1.64
N THR A 33 6.25 -13.22 -0.51
CA THR A 33 5.14 -14.02 -0.04
C THR A 33 3.91 -13.13 0.06
N PRO A 34 2.86 -13.36 -0.76
CA PRO A 34 1.56 -12.70 -0.58
C PRO A 34 1.04 -12.93 0.83
N ARG A 35 0.51 -11.89 1.48
CA ARG A 35 0.08 -12.00 2.87
C ARG A 35 -1.05 -11.06 3.26
N GLU A 36 -1.88 -11.55 4.16
CA GLU A 36 -2.91 -10.81 4.89
C GLU A 36 -2.65 -10.97 6.39
N ALA A 37 -3.30 -10.14 7.22
CA ALA A 37 -3.20 -10.19 8.67
C ALA A 37 -1.74 -10.08 9.18
N HIS A 38 -0.89 -9.47 8.39
CA HIS A 38 0.50 -9.15 8.70
C HIS A 38 0.62 -7.78 9.40
N ARG A 39 1.85 -7.36 9.69
CA ARG A 39 2.18 -6.01 10.16
C ARG A 39 3.14 -5.35 9.21
N LEU A 40 2.93 -4.07 8.97
CA LEU A 40 3.80 -3.23 8.15
C LEU A 40 4.36 -2.11 9.01
N GLU A 41 5.68 -1.99 9.04
CA GLU A 41 6.42 -1.00 9.82
C GLU A 41 7.53 -0.35 9.00
N LEU A 42 7.85 0.90 9.31
CA LEU A 42 9.04 1.57 8.81
C LEU A 42 10.19 1.36 9.82
N CYS A 43 11.14 0.48 9.50
CA CYS A 43 12.27 0.09 10.34
C CYS A 43 13.57 0.61 9.74
N ASN A 44 14.26 1.54 10.41
CA ASN A 44 15.51 2.16 9.88
C ASN A 44 15.41 2.68 8.44
N GLY A 45 14.24 3.22 8.05
CA GLY A 45 13.98 3.71 6.69
C GLY A 45 13.67 2.61 5.67
N GLU A 46 13.51 1.36 6.10
CA GLU A 46 13.12 0.23 5.25
C GLU A 46 11.70 -0.23 5.58
N TYR A 47 10.85 -0.39 4.58
CA TYR A 47 9.53 -0.98 4.76
C TYR A 47 9.70 -2.44 5.16
N THR A 48 9.08 -2.85 6.24
CA THR A 48 9.22 -4.21 6.78
C THR A 48 7.86 -4.78 7.10
N VAL A 49 7.57 -6.00 6.61
CA VAL A 49 6.33 -6.73 6.89
C VAL A 49 6.63 -7.95 7.74
N PHE A 50 5.74 -8.25 8.69
CA PHE A 50 5.91 -9.30 9.68
C PHE A 50 4.71 -10.24 9.72
N GLY A 51 4.93 -11.56 9.70
CA GLY A 51 3.91 -12.57 9.95
C GLY A 51 2.77 -12.56 8.93
N GLY A 52 1.57 -12.78 9.44
CA GLY A 52 0.36 -12.94 8.64
C GLY A 52 0.21 -14.34 8.06
N HIS A 53 -0.75 -14.49 7.17
CA HIS A 53 -0.97 -15.72 6.41
C HIS A 53 -1.01 -15.46 4.91
N THR A 54 -0.68 -16.48 4.13
CA THR A 54 -0.82 -16.47 2.66
C THR A 54 -2.15 -17.11 2.24
N THR A 55 -2.39 -17.18 0.95
CA THR A 55 -3.58 -17.81 0.34
C THR A 55 -3.93 -19.14 1.02
N GLY A 56 -5.20 -19.32 1.36
CA GLY A 56 -5.70 -20.48 2.09
C GLY A 56 -5.44 -20.44 3.60
N PHE A 57 -5.24 -19.25 4.18
CA PHE A 57 -4.97 -19.02 5.62
C PHE A 57 -3.77 -19.81 6.15
N VAL A 58 -2.72 -19.94 5.36
CA VAL A 58 -1.47 -20.61 5.76
C VAL A 58 -0.56 -19.60 6.46
N SER A 59 -0.40 -19.73 7.79
CA SER A 59 0.47 -18.85 8.57
C SER A 59 1.90 -18.82 8.04
N THR A 60 2.50 -17.65 7.93
CA THR A 60 3.83 -17.45 7.33
C THR A 60 4.88 -17.19 8.41
N PRO A 61 5.85 -18.09 8.64
CA PRO A 61 6.94 -17.86 9.59
C PRO A 61 8.06 -17.02 8.96
N THR A 62 7.71 -15.88 8.39
CA THR A 62 8.66 -14.99 7.70
C THR A 62 8.32 -13.51 7.91
N ALA A 63 9.36 -12.69 7.90
CA ALA A 63 9.30 -11.26 7.67
C ALA A 63 9.96 -10.92 6.34
N GLU A 64 9.61 -9.79 5.77
CA GLU A 64 10.28 -9.28 4.58
C GLU A 64 10.58 -7.79 4.76
N TYR A 65 11.77 -7.36 4.32
CA TYR A 65 12.16 -5.96 4.31
C TYR A 65 12.53 -5.50 2.90
N PHE A 66 12.17 -4.26 2.56
CA PHE A 66 12.41 -3.67 1.24
C PHE A 66 13.71 -2.89 1.22
N ARG A 67 14.67 -3.34 0.41
CA ARG A 67 15.98 -2.71 0.30
C ARG A 67 16.50 -2.79 -1.14
N ARG A 68 17.02 -1.67 -1.65
CA ARG A 68 17.61 -1.59 -2.99
C ARG A 68 16.66 -2.08 -4.09
N GLY A 69 15.38 -1.70 -3.99
CA GLY A 69 14.37 -2.02 -5.01
C GLY A 69 13.85 -3.46 -5.00
N ARG A 70 14.06 -4.23 -3.93
CA ARG A 70 13.53 -5.60 -3.79
C ARG A 70 13.23 -5.97 -2.35
N TRP A 71 12.35 -6.95 -2.17
CA TRP A 71 12.07 -7.56 -0.88
C TRP A 71 13.07 -8.65 -0.55
N HIS A 72 13.49 -8.69 0.71
CA HIS A 72 14.39 -9.69 1.28
C HIS A 72 13.65 -10.43 2.38
N THR A 73 13.60 -11.77 2.29
CA THR A 73 12.89 -12.60 3.25
C THR A 73 13.82 -13.03 4.40
N VAL A 74 13.31 -12.92 5.63
CA VAL A 74 13.95 -13.39 6.86
C VAL A 74 12.99 -14.34 7.57
N LYS A 75 13.52 -15.43 8.13
CA LYS A 75 12.72 -16.35 8.94
C LYS A 75 12.46 -15.77 10.32
N THR A 76 11.21 -15.80 10.76
CA THR A 76 10.80 -15.58 12.15
C THR A 76 10.99 -16.87 12.96
N LEU A 77 11.06 -16.75 14.27
CA LEU A 77 11.12 -17.90 15.16
C LEU A 77 9.74 -18.53 15.34
N TYR A 78 8.68 -17.72 15.23
CA TYR A 78 7.29 -18.11 15.31
C TYR A 78 6.48 -17.51 14.16
N PRO A 79 5.43 -18.16 13.65
CA PRO A 79 4.42 -17.51 12.84
C PRO A 79 3.63 -16.51 13.71
N HIS A 80 3.45 -15.31 13.24
CA HIS A 80 2.69 -14.26 13.93
C HIS A 80 1.46 -13.85 13.09
N ASP A 81 0.69 -14.83 12.64
CA ASP A 81 -0.56 -14.58 11.94
C ASP A 81 -1.60 -14.02 12.92
N ALA A 82 -2.08 -12.82 12.69
CA ALA A 82 -2.89 -12.05 13.63
C ALA A 82 -2.25 -11.87 15.02
N GLY A 83 -0.92 -11.87 15.10
CA GLY A 83 -0.17 -11.52 16.29
C GLY A 83 -0.08 -10.00 16.50
N PHE A 84 0.42 -9.57 17.65
CA PHE A 84 0.75 -8.16 17.86
C PHE A 84 2.15 -7.83 17.35
N ALA A 85 2.36 -6.56 16.98
CA ALA A 85 3.67 -5.96 16.84
C ALA A 85 3.70 -4.63 17.58
N VAL A 86 4.83 -4.31 18.21
CA VAL A 86 5.07 -3.01 18.82
C VAL A 86 6.48 -2.54 18.51
N LYS A 87 6.58 -1.35 17.93
CA LYS A 87 7.86 -0.70 17.68
C LYS A 87 8.37 -0.10 18.99
N LEU A 88 9.53 -0.54 19.42
CA LEU A 88 10.16 -0.11 20.65
C LEU A 88 10.91 1.22 20.43
N ARG A 89 11.09 1.99 21.48
CA ARG A 89 11.92 3.23 21.47
C ARG A 89 13.36 2.98 21.01
N SER A 90 13.84 1.75 21.17
CA SER A 90 15.13 1.32 20.63
C SER A 90 15.18 1.25 19.10
N GLY A 91 14.02 1.34 18.43
CA GLY A 91 13.87 1.10 17.00
C GLY A 91 13.69 -0.37 16.61
N GLN A 92 13.81 -1.29 17.56
CA GLN A 92 13.49 -2.71 17.39
C GLN A 92 11.96 -2.92 17.35
N VAL A 93 11.50 -4.06 16.85
CA VAL A 93 10.07 -4.43 16.83
C VAL A 93 9.87 -5.72 17.61
N MET A 94 9.05 -5.66 18.68
CA MET A 94 8.64 -6.85 19.39
C MET A 94 7.38 -7.42 18.76
N LEU A 95 7.39 -8.72 18.47
CA LEU A 95 6.28 -9.50 17.94
C LEU A 95 5.86 -10.55 18.97
N GLY A 96 4.57 -10.82 19.06
CA GLY A 96 4.11 -11.87 19.97
C GLY A 96 2.72 -12.39 19.66
N GLY A 97 2.44 -13.60 20.13
CA GLY A 97 1.18 -14.26 19.85
C GLY A 97 0.97 -14.58 18.37
N GLY A 98 -0.26 -14.83 18.00
CA GLY A 98 -0.68 -15.18 16.64
C GLY A 98 -1.02 -16.65 16.49
N TYR A 99 -1.44 -17.04 15.29
CA TYR A 99 -1.69 -18.43 14.92
C TYR A 99 -0.43 -19.10 14.37
N GLU A 100 -0.24 -20.37 14.73
CA GLU A 100 0.90 -21.19 14.25
C GLU A 100 0.55 -22.03 13.03
N LYS A 101 -0.73 -22.30 12.79
CA LYS A 101 -1.21 -23.25 11.81
C LYS A 101 -2.24 -22.64 10.87
N THR A 102 -2.52 -23.34 9.79
CA THR A 102 -3.54 -23.00 8.80
C THR A 102 -4.93 -22.85 9.44
N PHE A 103 -5.76 -21.99 8.90
CA PHE A 103 -7.14 -21.72 9.32
C PHE A 103 -7.31 -21.20 10.76
N GLY A 104 -6.39 -20.37 11.23
CA GLY A 104 -6.52 -19.77 12.55
C GLY A 104 -6.48 -20.80 13.70
N VAL A 105 -5.71 -21.86 13.53
CA VAL A 105 -5.54 -22.92 14.52
C VAL A 105 -4.18 -22.80 15.21
N GLY A 106 -4.13 -23.10 16.50
CA GLY A 106 -2.89 -23.17 17.26
C GLY A 106 -2.36 -21.79 17.62
N GLN A 107 -2.97 -21.16 18.63
CA GLN A 107 -2.42 -19.93 19.20
C GLN A 107 -1.05 -20.17 19.84
N THR A 108 -0.13 -19.21 19.71
CA THR A 108 1.22 -19.28 20.30
C THR A 108 1.40 -18.39 21.52
N TRP A 109 2.32 -18.76 22.40
CA TRP A 109 2.91 -17.89 23.44
C TRP A 109 4.17 -17.17 22.95
N GLY A 110 4.65 -17.51 21.75
CA GLY A 110 5.94 -17.07 21.26
C GLY A 110 6.06 -15.56 21.19
N VAL A 111 7.19 -15.05 21.70
CA VAL A 111 7.57 -13.64 21.59
C VAL A 111 9.00 -13.55 21.09
N GLU A 112 9.23 -12.65 20.17
CA GLU A 112 10.54 -12.37 19.61
C GLU A 112 10.71 -10.90 19.31
N VAL A 113 11.96 -10.48 19.15
CA VAL A 113 12.29 -9.11 18.79
C VAL A 113 13.11 -9.10 17.51
N TYR A 114 12.65 -8.33 16.54
CA TYR A 114 13.36 -8.01 15.32
C TYR A 114 14.31 -6.84 15.52
N ASP A 115 15.56 -7.03 15.11
CA ASP A 115 16.55 -5.97 15.06
C ASP A 115 16.76 -5.52 13.61
N PRO A 116 16.34 -4.29 13.25
CA PRO A 116 16.46 -3.80 11.88
C PRO A 116 17.90 -3.47 11.45
N ALA A 117 18.85 -3.38 12.39
CA ALA A 117 20.25 -3.16 12.06
C ALA A 117 20.93 -4.43 11.53
N THR A 118 20.49 -5.59 12.02
CA THR A 118 21.04 -6.91 11.67
C THR A 118 20.10 -7.78 10.85
N HIS A 119 18.84 -7.36 10.69
CA HIS A 119 17.74 -8.13 10.09
C HIS A 119 17.60 -9.52 10.71
N SER A 120 17.67 -9.61 12.03
CA SER A 120 17.61 -10.88 12.75
C SER A 120 16.60 -10.84 13.89
N PHE A 121 16.14 -12.02 14.28
CA PHE A 121 15.20 -12.21 15.37
C PHE A 121 15.90 -12.81 16.58
N SER A 122 15.47 -12.39 17.77
CA SER A 122 15.93 -12.94 19.04
C SER A 122 14.74 -13.27 19.94
N HIS A 123 14.80 -14.43 20.62
CA HIS A 123 13.77 -14.84 21.57
C HIS A 123 13.58 -13.83 22.72
N ARG A 124 12.35 -13.77 23.21
CA ARG A 124 11.98 -13.13 24.48
C ARG A 124 11.24 -14.14 25.36
N PRO A 125 11.10 -13.87 26.65
CA PRO A 125 10.18 -14.64 27.49
C PRO A 125 8.79 -14.72 26.85
N ILE A 126 8.18 -15.88 26.96
CA ILE A 126 6.86 -16.15 26.38
C ILE A 126 5.76 -15.45 27.16
N LEU A 127 4.61 -15.22 26.50
CA LEU A 127 3.39 -14.73 27.14
C LEU A 127 2.91 -15.71 28.21
N GLU A 128 2.24 -15.24 29.23
CA GLU A 128 1.52 -16.07 30.22
C GLU A 128 0.26 -16.68 29.60
N GLN A 129 -0.38 -15.96 28.68
CA GLN A 129 -1.57 -16.39 27.97
C GLN A 129 -1.33 -16.44 26.45
N LYS A 130 -1.76 -17.52 25.80
CA LYS A 130 -1.79 -17.58 24.33
C LYS A 130 -2.71 -16.49 23.80
N ARG A 131 -2.25 -15.74 22.81
CA ARG A 131 -2.99 -14.60 22.28
C ARG A 131 -3.00 -14.56 20.76
N THR A 132 -4.14 -14.14 20.23
CA THR A 132 -4.31 -13.64 18.86
C THR A 132 -5.14 -12.38 18.92
N HIS A 133 -5.05 -11.51 17.93
CA HIS A 133 -5.80 -10.26 17.91
C HIS A 133 -5.52 -9.39 19.15
N ALA A 134 -4.29 -9.44 19.62
CA ALA A 134 -3.82 -8.62 20.74
C ALA A 134 -3.19 -7.31 20.25
N THR A 135 -3.19 -6.31 21.10
CA THR A 135 -2.48 -5.04 20.92
C THR A 135 -1.45 -4.88 22.03
N ALA A 136 -0.30 -4.31 21.69
CA ALA A 136 0.77 -4.03 22.64
C ALA A 136 1.20 -2.57 22.56
N VAL A 137 1.67 -2.01 23.70
CA VAL A 137 2.23 -0.67 23.77
C VAL A 137 3.42 -0.64 24.74
N GLU A 138 4.49 0.08 24.39
CA GLU A 138 5.63 0.32 25.26
C GLU A 138 5.39 1.53 26.16
N MET A 139 5.45 1.34 27.48
CA MET A 139 5.32 2.37 28.49
C MET A 139 6.58 3.25 28.59
N ALA A 140 6.50 4.36 29.32
CA ALA A 140 7.62 5.29 29.50
C ALA A 140 8.86 4.63 30.11
N ASP A 141 8.68 3.69 31.01
CA ASP A 141 9.75 2.95 31.72
C ASP A 141 10.27 1.71 30.95
N GLY A 142 9.77 1.46 29.73
CA GLY A 142 10.18 0.32 28.91
C GLY A 142 9.41 -0.96 29.18
N ARG A 143 8.44 -0.97 30.10
CA ARG A 143 7.48 -2.07 30.23
C ARG A 143 6.58 -2.11 29.00
N ILE A 144 6.09 -3.30 28.64
CA ILE A 144 5.20 -3.49 27.49
C ILE A 144 3.89 -4.08 27.98
N LEU A 145 2.80 -3.35 27.79
CA LEU A 145 1.45 -3.81 28.08
C LEU A 145 0.90 -4.54 26.86
N VAL A 146 0.21 -5.66 27.11
CA VAL A 146 -0.45 -6.46 26.09
C VAL A 146 -1.87 -6.77 26.51
N ALA A 147 -2.85 -6.46 25.67
CA ALA A 147 -4.26 -6.79 25.86
C ALA A 147 -4.87 -7.33 24.56
N GLY A 148 -5.95 -8.07 24.68
CA GLY A 148 -6.69 -8.63 23.56
C GLY A 148 -6.47 -10.12 23.36
N ASN A 149 -7.57 -10.80 23.06
CA ASN A 149 -7.58 -12.22 22.70
C ASN A 149 -8.90 -12.58 22.01
N TRP A 150 -8.81 -13.46 21.00
CA TRP A 150 -10.00 -13.92 20.27
C TRP A 150 -10.77 -15.05 21.00
N TYR A 151 -10.11 -15.87 21.81
CA TYR A 151 -10.70 -17.13 22.26
C TYR A 151 -11.00 -17.24 23.75
N SER A 152 -10.54 -16.32 24.57
CA SER A 152 -10.68 -16.45 26.03
C SER A 152 -10.95 -15.11 26.70
N ASP A 153 -11.37 -15.19 27.96
CA ASP A 153 -11.41 -14.02 28.83
C ASP A 153 -10.05 -13.35 28.79
N ASP A 154 -10.07 -12.04 28.57
CA ASP A 154 -8.87 -11.27 28.40
C ASP A 154 -8.36 -10.77 29.76
N ALA A 155 -7.06 -10.74 29.86
CA ALA A 155 -6.40 -10.09 30.97
C ALA A 155 -5.22 -9.27 30.46
N LEU A 156 -4.93 -8.18 31.14
CA LEU A 156 -3.79 -7.35 30.85
C LEU A 156 -2.52 -8.06 31.29
N GLU A 157 -1.58 -8.26 30.38
CA GLU A 157 -0.22 -8.70 30.68
C GLU A 157 0.78 -7.56 30.56
N CYS A 158 1.85 -7.65 31.34
CA CYS A 158 2.95 -6.71 31.31
C CYS A 158 4.28 -7.44 31.19
N TYR A 159 5.07 -7.07 30.22
CA TYR A 159 6.47 -7.49 30.11
C TYR A 159 7.36 -6.51 30.86
N THR A 160 8.24 -7.04 31.72
CA THR A 160 9.31 -6.30 32.39
C THR A 160 10.65 -6.91 32.00
N SER A 161 11.59 -6.07 31.60
CA SER A 161 12.93 -6.53 31.21
C SER A 161 13.64 -7.24 32.36
N GLY A 162 14.12 -8.46 32.11
CA GLY A 162 14.76 -9.31 33.09
C GLY A 162 13.79 -10.19 33.92
N GLU A 163 12.50 -9.88 33.96
CA GLU A 163 11.49 -10.66 34.70
C GLU A 163 10.58 -11.46 33.76
N GLY A 164 10.30 -10.95 32.55
CA GLY A 164 9.42 -11.57 31.58
C GLY A 164 8.00 -11.00 31.61
N PHE A 165 7.03 -11.78 31.12
CA PHE A 165 5.62 -11.44 31.15
C PHE A 165 4.98 -11.87 32.46
N ALA A 166 4.06 -11.06 32.95
CA ALA A 166 3.23 -11.36 34.11
C ALA A 166 1.81 -10.83 33.90
N MET A 167 0.82 -11.56 34.41
CA MET A 167 -0.57 -11.10 34.44
C MET A 167 -0.70 -9.93 35.41
N VAL A 168 -1.29 -8.82 34.95
CA VAL A 168 -1.48 -7.63 35.79
C VAL A 168 -2.86 -7.65 36.44
N LYS A 169 -3.90 -7.77 35.64
CA LYS A 169 -5.30 -7.80 36.09
C LYS A 169 -6.21 -8.36 35.00
N PRO A 170 -7.34 -8.99 35.38
CA PRO A 170 -8.39 -9.29 34.40
C PRO A 170 -9.02 -7.99 33.87
N LEU A 171 -9.48 -8.02 32.64
CA LEU A 171 -10.30 -6.95 32.08
C LEU A 171 -11.78 -7.19 32.42
N SER A 172 -12.57 -6.12 32.47
CA SER A 172 -14.02 -6.19 32.75
C SER A 172 -14.79 -6.91 31.64
N LEU A 173 -14.27 -6.81 30.43
CA LEU A 173 -14.79 -7.46 29.21
C LEU A 173 -13.63 -8.05 28.42
N GLY A 174 -13.80 -9.29 27.94
CA GLY A 174 -12.90 -9.85 26.95
C GLY A 174 -12.99 -9.06 25.64
N ARG A 175 -11.85 -8.71 25.06
CA ARG A 175 -11.76 -7.90 23.84
C ARG A 175 -10.87 -8.56 22.82
N SER A 176 -11.25 -8.48 21.56
CA SER A 176 -10.35 -8.68 20.44
C SER A 176 -10.03 -7.33 19.80
N VAL A 177 -8.82 -7.19 19.31
CA VAL A 177 -8.36 -5.95 18.65
C VAL A 177 -8.58 -4.68 19.49
N PRO A 178 -8.26 -4.67 20.80
CA PRO A 178 -8.48 -3.49 21.60
C PRO A 178 -7.52 -2.35 21.22
N TYR A 179 -7.95 -1.12 21.45
CA TYR A 179 -7.03 0.00 21.59
C TYR A 179 -6.42 -0.01 22.99
N VAL A 180 -5.09 0.05 23.08
CA VAL A 180 -4.35 0.19 24.33
C VAL A 180 -3.64 1.54 24.29
N LEU A 181 -4.16 2.52 25.03
CA LEU A 181 -3.77 3.92 24.94
C LEU A 181 -3.14 4.36 26.25
N LEU A 182 -1.89 4.77 26.23
CA LEU A 182 -1.25 5.36 27.40
C LEU A 182 -1.88 6.73 27.70
N THR A 183 -2.18 7.02 28.95
CA THR A 183 -2.74 8.29 29.40
C THR A 183 -1.85 9.05 30.36
N GLY A 184 -0.69 8.48 30.64
CA GLY A 184 0.36 8.95 31.51
C GLY A 184 1.49 7.92 31.60
N GLU A 185 2.50 8.21 32.42
CA GLU A 185 3.65 7.32 32.58
C GLU A 185 3.25 5.92 33.09
N ASP A 186 2.28 5.86 34.03
CA ASP A 186 1.88 4.64 34.73
C ASP A 186 0.41 4.24 34.50
N ASN A 187 -0.28 4.83 33.52
CA ASN A 187 -1.67 4.47 33.23
C ASN A 187 -1.95 4.30 31.75
N ALA A 188 -2.88 3.39 31.46
CA ALA A 188 -3.37 3.09 30.13
C ALA A 188 -4.88 2.82 30.16
N LEU A 189 -5.56 3.16 29.07
CA LEU A 189 -6.95 2.79 28.79
C LEU A 189 -6.98 1.65 27.80
N ILE A 190 -7.90 0.71 28.00
CA ILE A 190 -8.16 -0.42 27.12
C ILE A 190 -9.64 -0.31 26.68
N LEU A 191 -9.85 -0.09 25.38
CA LEU A 191 -11.17 0.10 24.81
C LEU A 191 -11.30 -0.66 23.48
N GLY A 192 -12.52 -0.95 23.08
CA GLY A 192 -12.82 -1.67 21.84
C GLY A 192 -14.26 -2.17 21.84
N ASP A 193 -14.84 -2.26 20.66
CA ASP A 193 -16.25 -2.63 20.46
C ASP A 193 -16.44 -4.10 20.11
N MET A 194 -15.37 -4.84 19.95
CA MET A 194 -15.41 -6.26 19.59
C MET A 194 -14.94 -7.11 20.76
N GLY A 195 -15.79 -8.00 21.20
CA GLY A 195 -15.50 -8.99 22.24
C GLY A 195 -14.69 -10.17 21.73
N SER A 196 -14.37 -11.05 22.65
CA SER A 196 -13.83 -12.37 22.32
C SER A 196 -14.79 -13.07 21.37
N ARG A 197 -14.25 -13.71 20.30
CA ARG A 197 -15.02 -14.34 19.21
C ARG A 197 -15.77 -13.39 18.29
N GLY A 198 -15.48 -12.09 18.34
CA GLY A 198 -16.00 -11.11 17.38
C GLY A 198 -17.44 -10.66 17.63
N GLU A 199 -18.03 -10.92 18.81
CA GLU A 199 -19.31 -10.37 19.17
C GLU A 199 -19.21 -8.86 19.40
N PRO A 200 -20.20 -8.06 18.96
CA PRO A 200 -20.23 -6.64 19.26
C PRO A 200 -20.35 -6.38 20.76
N LEU A 201 -19.53 -5.51 21.31
CA LEU A 201 -19.67 -4.99 22.67
C LEU A 201 -20.51 -3.73 22.66
N SER A 202 -21.27 -3.52 23.71
CA SER A 202 -22.12 -2.33 23.88
C SER A 202 -21.84 -1.64 25.21
N GLY A 203 -22.32 -0.40 25.31
CA GLY A 203 -22.32 0.36 26.56
C GLY A 203 -21.07 1.20 26.81
N GLY A 204 -20.16 1.29 25.85
CA GLY A 204 -19.01 2.21 25.92
C GLY A 204 -18.07 1.95 27.11
N TRP A 205 -17.88 0.69 27.48
CA TRP A 205 -17.02 0.32 28.59
C TRP A 205 -15.52 0.50 28.26
N VAL A 206 -14.81 1.13 29.20
CA VAL A 206 -13.37 1.37 29.15
C VAL A 206 -12.73 0.74 30.38
N ASP A 207 -11.78 -0.17 30.18
CA ASP A 207 -10.90 -0.66 31.23
C ASP A 207 -9.69 0.27 31.35
N GLN A 208 -9.06 0.29 32.52
CA GLN A 208 -7.84 1.07 32.75
C GLN A 208 -6.83 0.30 33.58
N LEU A 209 -5.56 0.57 33.36
CA LEU A 209 -4.47 -0.06 34.10
C LEU A 209 -4.57 0.29 35.60
N GLN A 210 -4.76 1.56 35.89
CA GLN A 210 -4.92 2.07 37.26
C GLN A 210 -6.39 2.49 37.45
N GLY A 211 -7.10 1.78 38.33
CA GLY A 211 -8.50 2.10 38.68
C GLY A 211 -9.53 1.09 38.22
N GLU A 212 -10.78 1.42 38.44
CA GLU A 212 -11.92 0.60 38.06
C GLU A 212 -12.40 0.92 36.63
N PRO A 213 -13.02 -0.03 35.92
CA PRO A 213 -13.64 0.23 34.63
C PRO A 213 -14.73 1.30 34.72
N PHE A 214 -14.93 2.07 33.65
CA PHE A 214 -15.96 3.08 33.58
C PHE A 214 -16.66 3.07 32.22
N GLN A 215 -17.83 3.73 32.15
CA GLN A 215 -18.54 3.93 30.89
C GLN A 215 -18.25 5.32 30.34
N GLU A 216 -17.88 5.38 29.06
CA GLU A 216 -17.67 6.64 28.34
C GLU A 216 -18.91 6.96 27.48
N PRO A 217 -19.59 8.11 27.73
CA PRO A 217 -20.81 8.46 27.00
C PRO A 217 -20.62 8.55 25.47
N LEU A 218 -19.50 9.08 24.99
CA LEU A 218 -19.24 9.16 23.56
C LEU A 218 -19.16 7.77 22.91
N LEU A 219 -18.59 6.78 23.61
CA LEU A 219 -18.52 5.39 23.12
C LEU A 219 -19.84 4.62 23.23
N GLN A 220 -20.90 5.20 23.83
CA GLN A 220 -22.25 4.67 23.76
C GLN A 220 -22.96 5.08 22.46
N GLU A 221 -22.57 6.22 21.89
CA GLU A 221 -23.14 6.76 20.66
C GLU A 221 -22.30 6.44 19.42
N TRP A 222 -20.98 6.38 19.58
CA TRP A 222 -20.01 6.20 18.53
C TRP A 222 -19.28 4.88 18.68
N SER A 223 -19.38 4.04 17.66
CA SER A 223 -18.66 2.78 17.58
C SER A 223 -17.23 2.99 17.09
N LEU A 224 -16.30 2.34 17.76
CA LEU A 224 -14.89 2.32 17.33
C LEU A 224 -14.76 1.54 16.03
N GLY A 225 -14.04 2.07 15.06
CA GLY A 225 -13.76 1.35 13.83
C GLY A 225 -13.00 0.06 14.15
N THR A 226 -13.64 -1.08 13.92
CA THR A 226 -13.02 -2.39 14.09
C THR A 226 -12.23 -2.76 12.85
N GLY A 227 -10.96 -2.37 12.79
CA GLY A 227 -10.03 -3.05 11.89
C GLY A 227 -9.95 -4.53 12.32
N HIS A 228 -9.90 -5.45 11.36
CA HIS A 228 -9.72 -6.87 11.71
C HIS A 228 -8.38 -7.14 12.41
N MET A 229 -7.48 -6.18 12.40
CA MET A 229 -6.16 -6.32 12.95
C MET A 229 -5.86 -5.22 13.97
N PRO A 230 -5.28 -5.58 15.13
CA PRO A 230 -4.85 -4.60 16.10
C PRO A 230 -3.77 -3.73 15.46
N ASN A 231 -4.02 -2.43 15.38
CA ASN A 231 -3.00 -1.50 14.95
C ASN A 231 -2.14 -1.09 16.15
N PRO A 232 -0.82 -0.98 15.99
CA PRO A 232 0.05 -0.43 17.02
C PRO A 232 -0.42 0.95 17.49
N ALA A 233 -0.34 1.22 18.78
CA ALA A 233 -0.83 2.49 19.34
C ALA A 233 -0.13 3.73 18.76
N ASP A 234 1.10 3.60 18.29
CA ASP A 234 1.85 4.66 17.63
C ASP A 234 1.27 5.10 16.30
N HIS A 235 0.46 4.26 15.62
CA HIS A 235 -0.26 4.62 14.40
C HIS A 235 -1.39 5.63 14.64
N TYR A 236 -1.89 5.74 15.87
CA TYR A 236 -2.96 6.69 16.25
C TYR A 236 -2.44 7.85 17.06
N ALA A 237 -1.20 7.81 17.51
CA ALA A 237 -0.64 8.79 18.43
C ALA A 237 -0.31 10.10 17.71
N ILE A 238 -1.03 11.17 18.03
CA ILE A 238 -0.81 12.53 17.54
C ILE A 238 0.06 13.36 18.47
N GLY A 239 0.48 12.80 19.59
CA GLY A 239 1.32 13.44 20.58
C GLY A 239 1.55 12.51 21.76
N GLU A 240 2.25 12.99 22.78
CA GLU A 240 2.42 12.26 24.02
C GLU A 240 1.07 12.11 24.72
N TYR A 241 0.61 10.87 24.92
CA TYR A 241 -0.70 10.52 25.51
C TYR A 241 -1.91 11.13 24.80
N ARG A 242 -1.77 11.44 23.49
CA ARG A 242 -2.83 11.99 22.65
C ARG A 242 -3.02 11.13 21.40
N TYR A 243 -4.27 10.78 21.13
CA TYR A 243 -4.62 9.82 20.06
C TYR A 243 -5.81 10.31 19.27
N LEU A 244 -5.87 9.92 17.97
CA LEU A 244 -7.04 10.01 17.12
C LEU A 244 -7.50 8.61 16.74
N ILE A 245 -8.77 8.34 16.86
CA ILE A 245 -9.37 7.03 16.55
C ILE A 245 -10.58 7.26 15.67
N PRO A 246 -10.69 6.59 14.51
CA PRO A 246 -11.87 6.68 13.68
C PRO A 246 -13.07 6.04 14.38
N VAL A 247 -14.20 6.73 14.34
CA VAL A 247 -15.46 6.27 14.93
C VAL A 247 -16.61 6.48 13.95
N SER A 248 -17.66 5.66 14.08
CA SER A 248 -18.87 5.76 13.28
C SER A 248 -20.11 5.63 14.14
N ARG A 249 -21.22 6.22 13.68
CA ARG A 249 -22.55 6.07 14.28
C ARG A 249 -23.41 5.10 13.49
N ALA A 250 -24.46 4.63 14.11
CA ALA A 250 -25.43 3.71 13.49
C ALA A 250 -26.16 4.32 12.27
N ASP A 251 -26.19 5.65 12.14
CA ASP A 251 -26.75 6.36 10.99
C ASP A 251 -25.75 6.53 9.83
N GLY A 252 -24.54 5.97 9.94
CA GLY A 252 -23.51 6.02 8.92
C GLY A 252 -22.54 7.20 9.07
N GLN A 253 -22.76 8.12 10.00
CA GLN A 253 -21.83 9.24 10.20
C GLN A 253 -20.47 8.76 10.69
N HIS A 254 -19.42 9.37 10.17
CA HIS A 254 -18.03 9.16 10.56
C HIS A 254 -17.47 10.38 11.28
N ALA A 255 -16.64 10.15 12.28
CA ALA A 255 -15.91 11.18 13.03
C ALA A 255 -14.56 10.64 13.52
N LEU A 256 -13.77 11.52 14.11
CA LEU A 256 -12.54 11.15 14.81
C LEU A 256 -12.70 11.42 16.30
N LEU A 257 -12.56 10.39 17.09
CA LEU A 257 -12.48 10.48 18.54
C LEU A 257 -11.06 10.89 18.92
N GLN A 258 -10.94 11.98 19.64
CA GLN A 258 -9.69 12.43 20.26
C GLN A 258 -9.66 11.95 21.71
N VAL A 259 -8.58 11.26 22.08
CA VAL A 259 -8.29 10.90 23.47
C VAL A 259 -7.04 11.66 23.90
N ASP A 260 -7.19 12.58 24.84
CA ASP A 260 -6.11 13.44 25.35
C ASP A 260 -5.94 13.22 26.85
N GLN A 261 -4.87 12.54 27.24
CA GLN A 261 -4.58 12.17 28.64
C GLN A 261 -5.80 11.51 29.34
N GLY A 262 -6.51 10.66 28.61
CA GLY A 262 -7.71 9.96 29.10
C GLY A 262 -9.01 10.75 29.04
N ARG A 263 -9.02 11.95 28.46
CA ARG A 263 -10.24 12.74 28.18
C ARG A 263 -10.71 12.49 26.77
N PHE A 264 -11.99 12.26 26.59
CA PHE A 264 -12.61 11.96 25.32
C PHE A 264 -13.31 13.18 24.73
N SER A 265 -13.13 13.44 23.45
CA SER A 265 -13.85 14.47 22.68
C SER A 265 -13.87 14.08 21.21
N LEU A 266 -14.78 14.64 20.42
CA LEU A 266 -14.70 14.54 18.97
C LEU A 266 -13.80 15.64 18.42
N LEU A 267 -12.99 15.32 17.42
CA LEU A 267 -12.23 16.32 16.69
C LEU A 267 -13.20 17.20 15.89
N ASP A 268 -13.08 18.51 16.11
CA ASP A 268 -13.84 19.49 15.33
C ASP A 268 -13.21 19.61 13.93
N THR A 269 -13.97 19.28 12.90
CA THR A 269 -13.55 19.36 11.49
C THR A 269 -14.27 20.47 10.77
N ALA A 270 -13.60 21.15 9.88
CA ALA A 270 -14.14 22.26 9.09
C ALA A 270 -15.36 21.83 8.24
N GLN A 271 -15.43 20.55 7.91
CA GLN A 271 -16.51 19.92 7.15
C GLN A 271 -16.72 18.49 7.67
N PRO A 272 -17.93 17.92 7.54
CA PRO A 272 -18.16 16.51 7.82
C PRO A 272 -17.20 15.62 7.01
N LEU A 273 -16.80 14.49 7.58
CA LEU A 273 -16.00 13.52 6.84
C LEU A 273 -16.83 12.97 5.67
N PRO A 274 -16.27 12.90 4.44
CA PRO A 274 -17.05 12.53 3.27
C PRO A 274 -17.43 11.05 3.27
N GLU A 275 -18.68 10.78 2.94
CA GLU A 275 -19.22 9.42 2.78
C GLU A 275 -19.33 9.03 1.29
N GLU A 276 -19.31 10.01 0.39
CA GLU A 276 -19.40 9.82 -1.05
C GLU A 276 -18.29 10.54 -1.79
N GLY A 277 -17.75 9.91 -2.82
CA GLY A 277 -16.79 10.46 -3.76
C GLY A 277 -17.43 10.80 -5.11
N PRO A 278 -16.62 11.23 -6.09
CA PRO A 278 -17.07 11.57 -7.44
C PRO A 278 -17.84 10.46 -8.17
N TRP A 279 -17.62 9.20 -7.80
CA TRP A 279 -18.22 8.03 -8.47
C TRP A 279 -19.14 7.20 -7.58
N GLY A 280 -19.39 7.59 -6.33
CA GLY A 280 -20.31 6.91 -5.44
C GLY A 280 -19.84 6.83 -3.99
N ALA A 281 -20.47 5.95 -3.22
CA ALA A 281 -20.17 5.76 -1.81
C ALA A 281 -18.75 5.25 -1.59
N ILE A 282 -18.06 5.85 -0.62
CA ILE A 282 -16.72 5.43 -0.19
C ILE A 282 -16.86 4.48 0.99
N GLN A 283 -16.29 3.30 0.86
CA GLN A 283 -16.15 2.36 1.97
C GLN A 283 -14.80 2.60 2.65
N TRP A 284 -14.81 3.40 3.71
CA TRP A 284 -13.62 3.66 4.50
C TRP A 284 -13.20 2.41 5.25
N GLU A 285 -11.96 1.98 5.04
CA GLU A 285 -11.38 0.88 5.82
C GLU A 285 -10.86 1.41 7.16
N ALA A 286 -11.12 0.64 8.23
CA ALA A 286 -10.68 1.01 9.56
C ALA A 286 -9.15 0.98 9.65
N GLY A 287 -8.56 2.08 10.00
CA GLY A 287 -7.13 2.18 10.18
C GLY A 287 -6.62 3.59 9.92
N LEU A 288 -6.47 4.37 10.97
CA LEU A 288 -5.82 5.66 10.90
C LEU A 288 -4.30 5.48 10.87
N ARG A 289 -3.61 6.34 10.13
CA ARG A 289 -2.15 6.41 10.10
C ARG A 289 -1.72 7.85 10.32
N VAL A 290 -0.98 8.09 11.40
CA VAL A 290 -0.49 9.42 11.75
C VAL A 290 0.92 9.61 11.19
N GLU A 291 1.11 10.69 10.44
CA GLU A 291 2.42 11.19 10.08
C GLU A 291 2.74 12.41 10.96
N LYS A 292 3.65 12.22 11.92
CA LYS A 292 3.91 13.20 12.99
C LYS A 292 4.66 14.44 12.52
N ALA A 293 5.51 14.32 11.51
CA ALA A 293 6.32 15.44 11.04
C ALA A 293 5.48 16.47 10.26
N SER A 294 4.48 16.02 9.51
CA SER A 294 3.51 16.88 8.82
C SER A 294 2.26 17.18 9.65
N GLU A 295 2.15 16.60 10.84
CA GLU A 295 0.99 16.76 11.73
C GLU A 295 -0.34 16.37 11.06
N THR A 296 -0.31 15.30 10.26
CA THR A 296 -1.46 14.80 9.49
C THR A 296 -1.83 13.38 9.91
N ALA A 297 -3.13 13.10 9.81
CA ALA A 297 -3.68 11.76 9.98
C ALA A 297 -4.34 11.31 8.67
N TRP A 298 -4.18 10.05 8.33
CA TRP A 298 -4.56 9.49 7.04
C TRP A 298 -5.48 8.29 7.20
N MET A 299 -6.51 8.23 6.36
CA MET A 299 -7.38 7.06 6.20
C MET A 299 -7.52 6.74 4.73
N HIS A 300 -7.76 5.47 4.40
CA HIS A 300 -8.07 5.06 3.04
C HIS A 300 -9.42 4.35 2.95
N GLY A 301 -9.97 4.35 1.75
CA GLY A 301 -11.21 3.67 1.42
C GLY A 301 -11.32 3.43 -0.08
N PHE A 302 -12.32 2.67 -0.48
CA PHE A 302 -12.57 2.32 -1.87
C PHE A 302 -14.02 2.56 -2.23
N ASP A 303 -14.29 2.83 -3.51
CA ASP A 303 -15.64 2.74 -4.06
C ASP A 303 -15.85 1.41 -4.80
N ALA A 304 -17.07 1.24 -5.30
CA ALA A 304 -17.47 0.02 -6.00
C ALA A 304 -16.73 -0.18 -7.36
N ASP A 305 -16.20 0.88 -7.93
CA ASP A 305 -15.47 0.86 -9.20
C ASP A 305 -13.96 0.66 -9.01
N GLY A 306 -13.48 0.57 -7.76
CA GLY A 306 -12.10 0.28 -7.39
C GLY A 306 -11.18 1.51 -7.34
N HIS A 307 -11.74 2.72 -7.28
CA HIS A 307 -10.93 3.91 -6.98
C HIS A 307 -10.52 3.88 -5.50
N LEU A 308 -9.25 4.14 -5.23
CA LEU A 308 -8.78 4.38 -3.87
C LEU A 308 -8.99 5.86 -3.51
N TYR A 309 -9.46 6.09 -2.31
CA TYR A 309 -9.54 7.41 -1.69
C TYR A 309 -8.60 7.48 -0.49
N LEU A 310 -7.83 8.56 -0.39
CA LEU A 310 -7.03 8.91 0.78
C LEU A 310 -7.58 10.18 1.40
N MET A 311 -8.02 10.11 2.64
CA MET A 311 -8.42 11.26 3.43
C MET A 311 -7.23 11.70 4.29
N CYS A 312 -6.81 12.94 4.09
CA CYS A 312 -5.78 13.62 4.88
C CYS A 312 -6.44 14.63 5.81
N ILE A 313 -6.08 14.59 7.07
CA ILE A 313 -6.65 15.41 8.13
C ILE A 313 -5.52 16.15 8.84
N ALA A 314 -5.47 17.49 8.70
CA ALA A 314 -4.55 18.33 9.44
C ALA A 314 -5.12 18.59 10.84
N TYR A 315 -4.70 17.81 11.82
CA TYR A 315 -5.32 17.76 13.15
C TYR A 315 -4.83 18.83 14.13
N THR A 316 -3.85 19.64 13.78
CA THR A 316 -3.30 20.72 14.64
C THR A 316 -3.98 22.06 14.42
N VAL A 317 -4.71 22.21 13.32
CA VAL A 317 -5.55 23.40 13.07
C VAL A 317 -6.96 23.18 13.65
N SER A 318 -7.66 24.25 14.03
CA SER A 318 -9.02 24.17 14.57
C SER A 318 -9.93 25.20 13.89
N PRO A 319 -11.01 24.76 13.22
CA PRO A 319 -11.37 23.37 12.95
C PRO A 319 -10.35 22.64 12.06
N ALA A 320 -10.20 21.33 12.21
CA ALA A 320 -9.27 20.53 11.44
C ALA A 320 -9.65 20.55 9.95
N GLU A 321 -8.64 20.73 9.11
CA GLU A 321 -8.82 20.73 7.65
C GLU A 321 -8.79 19.30 7.13
N VAL A 322 -9.68 19.01 6.17
CA VAL A 322 -9.82 17.71 5.54
C VAL A 322 -9.67 17.83 4.04
N GLU A 323 -8.76 17.07 3.47
CA GLU A 323 -8.58 16.92 2.03
C GLU A 323 -8.75 15.46 1.64
N VAL A 324 -9.28 15.21 0.43
CA VAL A 324 -9.43 13.85 -0.08
C VAL A 324 -8.76 13.74 -1.44
N PHE A 325 -7.90 12.77 -1.55
CA PHE A 325 -7.24 12.40 -2.80
C PHE A 325 -7.87 11.13 -3.35
N TYR A 326 -7.84 10.95 -4.68
CA TYR A 326 -8.36 9.75 -5.32
C TYR A 326 -7.46 9.29 -6.46
N SER A 327 -7.38 7.97 -6.66
CA SER A 327 -6.62 7.36 -7.74
C SER A 327 -7.50 7.05 -8.95
N GLU A 328 -6.89 6.76 -10.10
CA GLU A 328 -7.54 5.94 -11.13
C GLU A 328 -7.90 4.57 -10.52
N PRO A 329 -8.91 3.84 -11.10
CA PRO A 329 -9.31 2.53 -10.61
C PRO A 329 -8.13 1.57 -10.53
N LEU A 330 -8.00 0.86 -9.41
CA LEU A 330 -6.98 -0.14 -9.23
C LEU A 330 -7.33 -1.41 -10.01
N GLU A 331 -6.36 -2.07 -10.60
CA GLU A 331 -6.55 -3.36 -11.29
C GLU A 331 -7.05 -4.44 -10.31
N VAL A 332 -6.57 -4.40 -9.08
CA VAL A 332 -7.00 -5.25 -7.96
C VAL A 332 -7.05 -4.39 -6.70
N VAL A 333 -8.21 -4.34 -6.07
CA VAL A 333 -8.41 -3.62 -4.80
C VAL A 333 -7.80 -4.45 -3.66
N PRO A 334 -6.79 -3.93 -2.95
CA PRO A 334 -6.14 -4.65 -1.85
C PRO A 334 -6.88 -4.41 -0.53
N HIS A 335 -8.01 -5.09 -0.32
CA HIS A 335 -8.76 -4.97 0.92
C HIS A 335 -7.93 -5.36 2.14
N LYS A 336 -8.08 -4.60 3.23
CA LYS A 336 -7.36 -4.78 4.49
C LYS A 336 -5.83 -4.85 4.33
N ALA A 337 -5.31 -4.17 3.31
CA ALA A 337 -3.87 -3.97 3.21
C ALA A 337 -3.37 -3.18 4.42
N GLU A 338 -2.20 -3.53 4.91
CA GLU A 338 -1.51 -2.68 5.88
C GLU A 338 -0.95 -1.43 5.18
N ALA A 339 -0.94 -0.31 5.89
CA ALA A 339 -0.55 0.96 5.30
C ALA A 339 0.36 1.79 6.22
N LEU A 340 1.12 2.69 5.61
CA LEU A 340 1.95 3.70 6.29
C LEU A 340 1.72 5.06 5.63
N ALA A 341 1.50 6.08 6.45
CA ALA A 341 1.63 7.46 6.03
C ALA A 341 3.12 7.85 6.10
N LEU A 342 3.63 8.41 5.02
CA LEU A 342 5.04 8.74 4.86
C LEU A 342 5.22 10.25 4.78
N SER A 343 6.42 10.73 5.11
CA SER A 343 6.76 12.14 4.96
C SER A 343 6.64 12.61 3.52
N GLY A 344 6.18 13.85 3.33
CA GLY A 344 5.98 14.41 1.98
C GLY A 344 4.62 14.11 1.34
N GLY A 345 3.67 13.51 2.10
CA GLY A 345 2.33 13.22 1.62
C GLY A 345 2.22 11.91 0.83
N ASP A 346 3.23 11.05 0.91
CA ASP A 346 3.18 9.72 0.32
C ASP A 346 2.44 8.75 1.23
N TYR A 347 1.79 7.75 0.64
CA TYR A 347 1.07 6.71 1.35
C TYR A 347 1.37 5.34 0.76
N LEU A 348 1.90 4.44 1.58
CA LEU A 348 2.27 3.08 1.17
C LEU A 348 1.23 2.09 1.65
N MET A 349 0.80 1.20 0.76
CA MET A 349 -0.05 0.05 1.09
C MET A 349 0.65 -1.25 0.67
N ALA A 350 0.54 -2.29 1.48
CA ALA A 350 1.16 -3.58 1.19
C ALA A 350 0.27 -4.76 1.60
N GLY A 351 0.23 -5.81 0.77
CA GLY A 351 -0.50 -7.04 1.03
C GLY A 351 -2.02 -6.89 0.98
N GLY A 352 -2.72 -7.51 1.94
CA GLY A 352 -4.18 -7.58 1.97
C GLY A 352 -4.75 -8.75 1.18
N PHE A 353 -6.03 -8.67 0.81
CA PHE A 353 -6.68 -9.69 -0.02
C PHE A 353 -7.47 -9.05 -1.18
N GLY A 354 -7.72 -9.84 -2.22
CA GLY A 354 -8.48 -9.43 -3.41
C GLY A 354 -9.99 -9.62 -3.23
N GLU A 355 -10.66 -10.20 -4.23
CA GLU A 355 -12.11 -10.47 -4.20
C GLU A 355 -12.52 -11.47 -3.12
N SER A 356 -11.63 -12.33 -2.71
CA SER A 356 -11.84 -13.35 -1.67
C SER A 356 -10.81 -13.21 -0.57
N SER A 357 -11.24 -13.25 0.69
CA SER A 357 -10.35 -13.33 1.86
C SER A 357 -9.43 -14.57 1.87
N TYR A 358 -9.66 -15.52 0.98
CA TYR A 358 -8.76 -16.67 0.76
C TYR A 358 -7.53 -16.33 -0.09
N ASP A 359 -7.55 -15.20 -0.82
CA ASP A 359 -6.53 -14.84 -1.81
C ASP A 359 -5.68 -13.69 -1.33
N ALA A 360 -4.70 -13.99 -0.49
CA ALA A 360 -3.72 -13.01 -0.03
C ALA A 360 -2.94 -12.40 -1.19
N LEU A 361 -2.72 -11.09 -1.12
CA LEU A 361 -2.02 -10.32 -2.14
C LEU A 361 -0.56 -10.07 -1.76
N GLY A 362 0.29 -10.03 -2.78
CA GLY A 362 1.65 -9.53 -2.68
C GLY A 362 1.79 -8.08 -3.17
N THR A 363 0.68 -7.42 -3.46
CA THR A 363 0.63 -6.07 -4.04
C THR A 363 1.24 -5.05 -3.08
N VAL A 364 2.07 -4.15 -3.61
CA VAL A 364 2.62 -3.01 -2.88
C VAL A 364 2.42 -1.77 -3.74
N LEU A 365 1.69 -0.79 -3.21
CA LEU A 365 1.32 0.44 -3.91
C LEU A 365 1.84 1.64 -3.11
N LEU A 366 2.46 2.57 -3.81
CA LEU A 366 2.90 3.85 -3.25
C LEU A 366 2.14 4.97 -3.94
N PHE A 367 1.36 5.72 -3.17
CA PHE A 367 0.52 6.82 -3.62
C PHE A 367 1.20 8.16 -3.32
N HIS A 368 1.12 9.09 -4.27
CA HIS A 368 1.70 10.42 -4.20
C HIS A 368 0.59 11.46 -4.20
N THR A 369 0.33 12.10 -3.07
CA THR A 369 -0.71 13.14 -2.97
C THR A 369 -0.24 14.51 -3.40
N GLN A 370 1.06 14.78 -3.29
CA GLN A 370 1.65 15.95 -3.93
C GLN A 370 1.93 15.58 -5.37
N SER A 371 1.39 16.39 -6.31
CA SER A 371 1.86 16.28 -7.68
C SER A 371 3.40 16.38 -7.60
N GLN A 372 4.07 15.32 -7.99
CA GLN A 372 5.49 15.40 -8.29
C GLN A 372 5.55 16.54 -9.32
N GLU A 373 5.84 17.77 -8.87
CA GLU A 373 6.28 18.77 -9.80
C GLU A 373 7.40 18.06 -10.55
N LYS A 374 7.09 17.58 -11.76
CA LYS A 374 8.10 17.21 -12.74
C LYS A 374 8.89 18.48 -12.85
N GLY A 375 9.90 18.59 -12.00
CA GLY A 375 10.62 19.82 -11.76
C GLY A 375 10.94 20.35 -13.14
N VAL A 376 10.40 21.55 -13.44
CA VAL A 376 10.58 22.16 -14.78
C VAL A 376 12.07 22.02 -15.01
N SER A 377 12.41 21.02 -15.82
CA SER A 377 13.79 20.56 -15.95
C SER A 377 14.61 21.80 -16.13
N TRP A 378 15.62 22.05 -15.29
CA TRP A 378 16.48 23.24 -15.37
C TRP A 378 16.92 23.52 -16.82
N TRP A 379 16.81 22.53 -17.73
CA TRP A 379 16.91 22.61 -19.18
C TRP A 379 15.90 23.57 -19.78
N TRP A 380 14.69 23.72 -19.24
CA TRP A 380 13.72 24.71 -19.72
C TRP A 380 14.15 26.14 -19.36
N TRP A 381 14.83 26.32 -18.22
CA TRP A 381 15.49 27.58 -17.89
C TRP A 381 16.65 27.88 -18.83
N LEU A 382 17.46 26.85 -19.21
CA LEU A 382 18.50 27.01 -20.22
C LEU A 382 17.90 27.27 -21.61
N VAL A 383 16.84 26.58 -21.99
CA VAL A 383 16.12 26.84 -23.25
C VAL A 383 15.53 28.26 -23.23
N GLY A 384 14.94 28.72 -22.12
CA GLY A 384 14.47 30.09 -21.93
C GLY A 384 15.60 31.11 -22.06
N ILE A 385 16.75 30.86 -21.43
CA ILE A 385 17.93 31.75 -21.51
C ILE A 385 18.51 31.76 -22.93
N VAL A 386 18.58 30.62 -23.62
CA VAL A 386 19.05 30.52 -25.01
C VAL A 386 18.07 31.23 -25.96
N LEU A 387 16.75 31.11 -25.74
CA LEU A 387 15.74 31.81 -26.53
C LEU A 387 15.79 33.32 -26.29
N ILE A 388 15.93 33.79 -25.04
CA ILE A 388 16.07 35.19 -24.69
C ILE A 388 17.40 35.75 -25.22
N GLY A 389 18.49 35.01 -25.07
CA GLY A 389 19.79 35.34 -25.63
C GLY A 389 19.78 35.41 -27.16
N GLY A 390 19.07 34.45 -27.81
CA GLY A 390 18.85 34.42 -29.25
C GLY A 390 18.03 35.61 -29.75
N VAL A 391 16.97 35.98 -29.04
CA VAL A 391 16.15 37.16 -29.36
C VAL A 391 16.95 38.45 -29.17
N LEU A 392 17.73 38.55 -28.10
CA LEU A 392 18.65 39.68 -27.87
C LEU A 392 19.74 39.75 -28.95
N ALA A 393 20.32 38.65 -29.37
CA ALA A 393 21.29 38.56 -30.46
C ALA A 393 20.66 38.98 -31.80
N LEU A 394 19.39 38.60 -32.05
CA LEU A 394 18.64 39.01 -33.25
C LEU A 394 18.28 40.51 -33.26
N VAL A 395 18.07 41.10 -32.09
CA VAL A 395 17.81 42.56 -31.95
C VAL A 395 19.07 43.37 -32.13
N PHE A 396 20.24 42.85 -31.73
CA PHE A 396 21.53 43.59 -31.84
C PHE A 396 22.30 43.31 -33.14
N HIS A 397 21.91 42.30 -33.96
CA HIS A 397 22.60 41.94 -35.21
C HIS A 397 21.75 42.18 -36.47
N ARG A 398 21.07 43.31 -36.58
CA ARG A 398 20.58 43.78 -37.89
C ARG A 398 21.68 44.54 -38.62
N ARG A 399 22.49 43.80 -39.36
CA ARG A 399 23.12 44.25 -40.62
C ARG A 399 22.95 43.16 -41.67
N PRO A 400 22.61 43.50 -42.90
CA PRO A 400 22.22 42.55 -43.93
C PRO A 400 23.45 42.02 -44.68
N SER A 401 23.51 40.72 -44.89
CA SER A 401 24.25 40.14 -46.02
C SER A 401 23.72 38.75 -46.37
N ALA A 402 23.45 38.65 -47.61
CA ALA A 402 23.06 37.63 -48.56
C ALA A 402 23.31 36.14 -48.22
N ALA A 403 22.27 35.40 -48.60
CA ALA A 403 22.22 34.07 -49.27
C ALA A 403 23.24 32.99 -48.86
N GLY A 404 22.67 31.85 -48.46
CA GLY A 404 23.40 30.60 -48.42
C GLY A 404 22.60 29.46 -47.78
N GLU A 405 21.96 28.67 -48.62
CA GLU A 405 21.60 27.27 -48.52
C GLU A 405 21.07 26.69 -47.23
N SER A 406 19.82 26.27 -47.28
CA SER A 406 19.14 25.32 -46.38
C SER A 406 19.90 23.98 -46.30
N ALA A 407 20.34 23.62 -45.10
CA ALA A 407 20.71 22.23 -44.80
C ALA A 407 19.43 21.39 -44.71
N PRO A 408 19.42 20.15 -45.23
CA PRO A 408 18.23 19.32 -45.29
C PRO A 408 17.84 18.88 -43.90
N GLU A 409 16.57 19.07 -43.58
CA GLU A 409 15.84 18.46 -42.49
C GLU A 409 15.98 16.93 -42.65
N LYS A 410 16.73 16.30 -41.74
CA LYS A 410 16.92 14.87 -41.71
C LYS A 410 15.58 14.25 -41.30
N VAL A 411 14.74 13.98 -42.28
CA VAL A 411 13.57 13.09 -42.14
C VAL A 411 14.12 11.75 -41.70
N ILE A 412 13.95 11.41 -40.39
CA ILE A 412 14.23 10.08 -39.90
C ILE A 412 13.22 9.19 -40.62
N PRO A 413 13.66 8.20 -41.45
CA PRO A 413 12.73 7.25 -42.05
C PRO A 413 11.93 6.62 -40.93
N ASP A 414 10.64 6.44 -41.11
CA ASP A 414 9.63 6.13 -40.12
C ASP A 414 10.15 5.15 -39.03
N LEU A 415 10.40 5.64 -37.83
CA LEU A 415 10.94 4.88 -36.71
C LEU A 415 10.07 3.64 -36.41
N LYS A 416 8.77 3.75 -36.68
CA LYS A 416 7.81 2.68 -36.57
C LYS A 416 8.18 1.51 -37.48
N ASP A 417 8.47 1.77 -38.76
CA ASP A 417 8.82 0.73 -39.71
C ASP A 417 10.13 0.04 -39.35
N GLN A 418 11.10 0.78 -38.81
CA GLN A 418 12.35 0.21 -38.33
C GLN A 418 12.14 -0.69 -37.10
N ILE A 419 11.29 -0.29 -36.14
CA ILE A 419 10.92 -1.12 -34.98
C ILE A 419 10.22 -2.41 -35.46
N VAL A 420 9.27 -2.29 -36.41
CA VAL A 420 8.55 -3.43 -36.95
C VAL A 420 9.50 -4.40 -37.69
N ARG A 421 10.46 -3.90 -38.45
CA ARG A 421 11.48 -4.73 -39.10
C ARG A 421 12.32 -5.55 -38.14
N LEU A 422 12.77 -4.95 -37.02
CA LEU A 422 13.48 -5.68 -35.98
C LEU A 422 12.65 -6.84 -35.40
N MET A 423 11.34 -6.65 -35.32
CA MET A 423 10.44 -7.69 -34.82
C MET A 423 10.11 -8.75 -35.87
N GLU A 424 9.92 -8.40 -37.12
CA GLU A 424 9.44 -9.31 -38.18
C GLU A 424 10.61 -9.99 -38.92
N GLU A 425 11.63 -9.24 -39.30
CA GLU A 425 12.77 -9.77 -40.06
C GLU A 425 13.83 -10.37 -39.15
N GLU A 426 14.21 -9.66 -38.10
CA GLU A 426 15.26 -10.14 -37.16
C GLU A 426 14.69 -11.01 -36.04
N GLN A 427 13.38 -11.11 -35.90
CA GLN A 427 12.67 -11.87 -34.85
C GLN A 427 13.19 -11.55 -33.45
N LEU A 428 13.46 -10.28 -33.17
CA LEU A 428 14.07 -9.82 -31.93
C LEU A 428 13.27 -10.23 -30.69
N PHE A 429 11.93 -10.42 -30.83
CA PHE A 429 11.03 -10.90 -29.78
C PHE A 429 11.42 -12.26 -29.18
N ARG A 430 12.20 -13.08 -29.89
CA ARG A 430 12.68 -14.40 -29.41
C ARG A 430 13.73 -14.29 -28.31
N GLN A 431 14.35 -13.13 -28.17
CA GLN A 431 15.30 -12.85 -27.08
C GLN A 431 14.54 -12.77 -25.74
N LYS A 432 14.83 -13.67 -24.78
CA LYS A 432 14.10 -13.78 -23.51
C LYS A 432 14.17 -12.49 -22.68
N ASP A 433 15.35 -11.86 -22.61
CA ASP A 433 15.62 -10.65 -21.81
C ASP A 433 15.47 -9.36 -22.64
N LEU A 434 14.66 -9.35 -23.68
CA LEU A 434 14.49 -8.22 -24.57
C LEU A 434 14.00 -6.98 -23.83
N ARG A 435 14.76 -5.90 -23.95
CA ARG A 435 14.47 -4.61 -23.33
C ARG A 435 14.34 -3.53 -24.40
N ILE A 436 13.66 -2.45 -24.04
CA ILE A 436 13.52 -1.27 -24.90
C ILE A 436 14.88 -0.66 -25.30
N ALA A 437 15.88 -0.81 -24.41
CA ALA A 437 17.25 -0.36 -24.66
C ALA A 437 17.92 -1.09 -25.83
N ASP A 438 17.53 -2.34 -26.11
CA ASP A 438 18.08 -3.12 -27.23
C ASP A 438 17.65 -2.53 -28.56
N PHE A 439 16.42 -2.04 -28.67
CA PHE A 439 15.92 -1.29 -29.83
C PHE A 439 16.65 0.04 -29.97
N ALA A 440 16.80 0.78 -28.87
CA ALA A 440 17.48 2.05 -28.88
C ALA A 440 18.92 1.94 -29.36
N THR A 441 19.63 0.91 -28.92
CA THR A 441 21.00 0.61 -29.36
C THR A 441 21.09 0.25 -30.84
N ARG A 442 20.19 -0.62 -31.34
CA ARG A 442 20.18 -1.07 -32.73
C ARG A 442 19.77 0.02 -33.71
N LEU A 443 18.84 0.87 -33.30
CA LEU A 443 18.32 1.95 -34.13
C LEU A 443 19.07 3.29 -33.93
N HIS A 444 20.15 3.27 -33.13
CA HIS A 444 20.96 4.47 -32.82
C HIS A 444 20.13 5.65 -32.35
N THR A 445 19.14 5.36 -31.47
CA THR A 445 18.21 6.34 -30.91
C THR A 445 18.12 6.18 -29.37
N ASN A 446 17.22 6.86 -28.70
CA ASN A 446 17.04 6.70 -27.28
C ASN A 446 15.74 5.94 -26.94
N THR A 447 15.68 5.41 -25.74
CA THR A 447 14.54 4.62 -25.24
C THR A 447 13.23 5.42 -25.21
N THR A 448 13.31 6.74 -25.02
CA THR A 448 12.14 7.63 -24.99
C THR A 448 11.43 7.68 -26.34
N TYR A 449 12.19 7.79 -27.45
CA TYR A 449 11.59 7.80 -28.80
C TYR A 449 11.00 6.44 -29.17
N ILE A 450 11.64 5.33 -28.79
CA ILE A 450 11.11 3.98 -28.98
C ILE A 450 9.80 3.81 -28.20
N SER A 451 9.80 4.19 -26.92
CA SER A 451 8.61 4.12 -26.06
C SER A 451 7.46 4.97 -26.62
N ALA A 452 7.75 6.22 -26.98
CA ALA A 452 6.76 7.11 -27.57
C ALA A 452 6.19 6.58 -28.90
N CYS A 453 7.04 6.00 -29.75
CA CYS A 453 6.60 5.40 -31.02
C CYS A 453 5.66 4.23 -30.78
N ILE A 454 6.01 3.30 -29.87
CA ILE A 454 5.20 2.13 -29.57
C ILE A 454 3.88 2.54 -28.89
N ASN A 455 3.93 3.45 -27.90
CA ASN A 455 2.73 3.89 -27.20
C ASN A 455 1.80 4.73 -28.08
N ASN A 456 2.34 5.74 -28.80
CA ASN A 456 1.53 6.71 -29.52
C ASN A 456 1.13 6.26 -30.93
N GLN A 457 2.02 5.54 -31.63
CA GLN A 457 1.76 5.12 -33.02
C GLN A 457 1.25 3.69 -33.14
N MET A 458 1.54 2.81 -32.15
CA MET A 458 1.07 1.42 -32.14
C MET A 458 -0.02 1.17 -31.09
N GLY A 459 -0.30 2.14 -30.20
CA GLY A 459 -1.40 2.10 -29.22
C GLY A 459 -1.23 1.07 -28.11
N MET A 460 0.00 0.68 -27.77
CA MET A 460 0.24 -0.36 -26.76
C MET A 460 1.56 -0.16 -26.02
N SER A 461 1.66 -0.71 -24.82
CA SER A 461 2.91 -0.67 -24.06
C SER A 461 3.98 -1.59 -24.66
N PHE A 462 5.26 -1.31 -24.39
CA PHE A 462 6.38 -2.13 -24.89
C PHE A 462 6.26 -3.61 -24.50
N PRO A 463 5.92 -3.99 -23.24
CA PRO A 463 5.70 -5.40 -22.90
C PRO A 463 4.58 -6.04 -23.71
N LYS A 464 3.46 -5.35 -23.91
CA LYS A 464 2.33 -5.83 -24.72
C LYS A 464 2.72 -5.99 -26.18
N PHE A 465 3.48 -5.06 -26.72
CA PHE A 465 4.04 -5.11 -28.07
C PHE A 465 4.90 -6.35 -28.30
N VAL A 466 5.86 -6.62 -27.42
CA VAL A 466 6.71 -7.82 -27.51
C VAL A 466 5.89 -9.10 -27.34
N THR A 467 4.97 -9.12 -26.36
CA THR A 467 4.12 -10.29 -26.10
C THR A 467 3.24 -10.64 -27.29
N SER A 468 2.66 -9.67 -28.00
CA SER A 468 1.82 -9.95 -29.18
C SER A 468 2.58 -10.66 -30.29
N TYR A 469 3.83 -10.30 -30.54
CA TYR A 469 4.69 -11.00 -31.51
C TYR A 469 5.05 -12.41 -31.05
N ARG A 470 5.34 -12.62 -29.77
CA ARG A 470 5.63 -13.93 -29.19
C ARG A 470 4.44 -14.88 -29.29
N ILE A 471 3.23 -14.40 -28.99
CA ILE A 471 2.00 -15.21 -29.09
C ILE A 471 1.69 -15.53 -30.56
N ARG A 472 1.80 -14.57 -31.48
CA ARG A 472 1.61 -14.79 -32.90
C ARG A 472 2.57 -15.85 -33.45
N TYR A 473 3.84 -15.77 -33.05
CA TYR A 473 4.83 -16.79 -33.41
C TYR A 473 4.43 -18.16 -32.85
N ALA A 474 4.02 -18.23 -31.58
CA ALA A 474 3.61 -19.52 -31.00
C ALA A 474 2.37 -20.11 -31.68
N GLN A 475 1.38 -19.30 -32.03
CA GLN A 475 0.19 -19.73 -32.79
C GLN A 475 0.60 -20.33 -34.16
N GLU A 476 1.50 -19.67 -34.87
CA GLU A 476 2.00 -20.15 -36.14
C GLU A 476 2.79 -21.47 -36.00
N GLN A 477 3.62 -21.60 -34.97
CA GLN A 477 4.38 -22.83 -34.70
C GLN A 477 3.45 -23.99 -34.32
N ILE A 478 2.42 -23.75 -33.51
CA ILE A 478 1.41 -24.77 -33.16
C ILE A 478 0.66 -25.25 -34.41
N ARG A 479 0.27 -24.32 -35.28
CA ARG A 479 -0.43 -24.63 -36.52
C ARG A 479 0.45 -25.41 -37.51
N ARG A 480 1.70 -24.95 -37.67
CA ARG A 480 2.63 -25.50 -38.68
C ARG A 480 3.23 -26.84 -38.26
N TYR A 481 3.38 -27.06 -36.97
CA TYR A 481 4.03 -28.25 -36.39
C TYR A 481 3.20 -28.81 -35.22
N PRO A 482 2.05 -29.46 -35.48
CA PRO A 482 1.13 -29.94 -34.44
C PRO A 482 1.78 -30.91 -33.46
N GLU A 483 2.77 -31.70 -33.92
CA GLU A 483 3.49 -32.67 -33.09
C GLU A 483 4.62 -32.07 -32.22
N LYS A 484 4.93 -30.80 -32.43
CA LYS A 484 6.01 -30.15 -31.65
C LYS A 484 5.60 -29.97 -30.22
N LYS A 485 6.53 -30.32 -29.28
CA LYS A 485 6.30 -30.11 -27.85
C LYS A 485 6.09 -28.63 -27.55
N LEU A 486 5.08 -28.35 -26.76
CA LEU A 486 4.71 -26.97 -26.40
C LEU A 486 5.84 -26.24 -25.66
N SER A 487 6.58 -26.94 -24.79
CA SER A 487 7.74 -26.38 -24.10
C SER A 487 8.83 -25.86 -25.04
N ILE A 488 9.03 -26.50 -26.18
CA ILE A 488 9.99 -26.05 -27.21
C ILE A 488 9.47 -24.79 -27.90
N ILE A 489 8.17 -24.74 -28.21
CA ILE A 489 7.53 -23.57 -28.83
C ILE A 489 7.62 -22.36 -27.89
N ILE A 490 7.37 -22.55 -26.61
CA ILE A 490 7.46 -21.53 -25.57
C ILE A 490 8.88 -20.94 -25.49
N ASP A 491 9.86 -21.82 -25.49
CA ASP A 491 11.28 -21.43 -25.45
C ASP A 491 11.69 -20.63 -26.70
N GLU A 492 11.31 -21.13 -27.89
CA GLU A 492 11.59 -20.47 -29.17
C GLU A 492 10.85 -19.12 -29.32
N ALA A 493 9.67 -18.99 -28.73
CA ALA A 493 8.91 -17.74 -28.71
C ALA A 493 9.50 -16.69 -27.77
N GLY A 494 10.52 -17.04 -26.98
CA GLY A 494 11.24 -16.13 -26.09
C GLY A 494 10.54 -15.89 -24.73
N PHE A 495 9.65 -16.78 -24.29
CA PHE A 495 9.10 -16.71 -22.95
C PHE A 495 10.08 -17.26 -21.91
N ALA A 496 10.21 -16.56 -20.80
CA ALA A 496 11.10 -16.98 -19.71
C ALA A 496 10.54 -18.17 -18.91
N ASN A 497 9.21 -18.34 -18.86
CA ASN A 497 8.55 -19.46 -18.17
C ASN A 497 7.19 -19.79 -18.81
N GLU A 498 6.75 -21.04 -18.56
CA GLU A 498 5.52 -21.57 -19.14
C GLU A 498 4.26 -20.88 -18.59
N ASN A 499 4.22 -20.53 -17.31
CA ASN A 499 3.06 -19.89 -16.69
C ASN A 499 2.74 -18.53 -17.34
N SER A 500 3.78 -17.73 -17.58
CA SER A 500 3.63 -16.46 -18.28
C SER A 500 3.09 -16.65 -19.69
N PHE A 501 3.59 -17.66 -20.42
CA PHE A 501 3.10 -18.00 -21.74
C PHE A 501 1.61 -18.38 -21.72
N PHE A 502 1.20 -19.31 -20.86
CA PHE A 502 -0.19 -19.78 -20.80
C PHE A 502 -1.15 -18.64 -20.52
N ARG A 503 -0.82 -17.77 -19.56
CA ARG A 503 -1.62 -16.59 -19.23
C ARG A 503 -1.74 -15.65 -20.43
N CYS A 504 -0.61 -15.28 -21.05
CA CYS A 504 -0.60 -14.36 -22.18
C CYS A 504 -1.30 -14.96 -23.41
N PHE A 505 -1.11 -16.26 -23.66
CA PHE A 505 -1.75 -16.94 -24.78
C PHE A 505 -3.27 -16.94 -24.64
N LYS A 506 -3.79 -17.30 -23.45
CA LYS A 506 -5.23 -17.28 -23.17
C LYS A 506 -5.82 -15.87 -23.23
N ALA A 507 -5.11 -14.86 -22.73
CA ALA A 507 -5.54 -13.47 -22.77
C ALA A 507 -5.62 -12.93 -24.20
N GLU A 508 -4.71 -13.33 -25.10
CA GLU A 508 -4.64 -12.84 -26.48
C GLU A 508 -5.56 -13.64 -27.44
N THR A 509 -5.79 -14.94 -27.17
CA THR A 509 -6.52 -15.85 -28.08
C THR A 509 -7.89 -16.28 -27.58
N GLY A 510 -8.19 -16.05 -26.31
CA GLY A 510 -9.42 -16.50 -25.63
C GLY A 510 -9.44 -17.97 -25.23
N CYS A 511 -8.45 -18.78 -25.62
CA CYS A 511 -8.39 -20.21 -25.34
C CYS A 511 -6.96 -20.64 -24.94
N THR A 512 -6.85 -21.86 -24.40
CA THR A 512 -5.53 -22.44 -24.07
C THR A 512 -4.79 -22.90 -25.33
N PRO A 513 -3.46 -23.04 -25.29
CA PRO A 513 -2.69 -23.58 -26.43
C PRO A 513 -3.10 -25.00 -26.85
N ALA A 514 -3.61 -25.82 -25.92
CA ALA A 514 -4.13 -27.15 -26.21
C ALA A 514 -5.45 -27.06 -27.03
N GLU A 515 -6.39 -26.26 -26.51
CA GLU A 515 -7.64 -25.98 -27.21
C GLU A 515 -7.38 -25.34 -28.59
N TRP A 516 -6.43 -24.41 -28.69
CA TRP A 516 -6.01 -23.82 -29.96
C TRP A 516 -5.50 -24.86 -30.95
N ARG A 517 -4.72 -25.84 -30.47
CA ARG A 517 -4.20 -26.94 -31.29
C ARG A 517 -5.31 -27.84 -31.82
N GLU A 518 -6.35 -28.10 -31.04
CA GLU A 518 -7.49 -28.93 -31.42
C GLU A 518 -8.42 -28.24 -32.45
N MET A 519 -8.39 -26.90 -32.48
CA MET A 519 -9.18 -26.09 -33.41
C MET A 519 -8.53 -25.95 -34.83
N GLN A 520 -7.24 -26.32 -34.97
CA GLN A 520 -6.52 -26.21 -36.26
C GLN A 520 -6.60 -27.49 -37.08
#